data_67761d88feb0053e3d49decaf8e57c7d
#
_entry.id   67761d88feb0053e3d49decaf8e57c7d
#
_cell.length_a   1.000
_cell.length_b   1.000
_cell.length_c   1.000
_cell.angle_alpha   90.00
_cell.angle_beta   90.00
_cell.angle_gamma   90.00
#
_symmetry.space_group_name_H-M   'P 1'
#
loop_
_entity.id
_entity.type
_entity.pdbx_description
1 polymer ?
#
loop_
_entity_poly.entity_id
_entity_poly.type
_entity_poly.pdbx_seq_one_letter_code
_entity_poly.pdbx_strand_id
1 'polypeptide(L)'
;MTAPLSQELKRWLSSPEGGERTAFQLKRPESGGPIAGILASRKSESTLAGNSRLFKDIQREMLSRGGISVVFAPEDISGDGAEGIVYLPGQDAWSLVSAPLPDIIYNRIPFRKSEQTKSFRKAAAFFQAKKIPFFNPCFLEKFQCYSKLKQEPGLTGFLPDTILIGSGRELESFLMKHNDIYIKPNSSFKGKGIIRAGMDHDGMVLAKDLNGQTRHSDFGHFWEDWRSVFEEQAFIAQEAVYAATADGQRNDFRILAHGQAGKYEVTGIGIRQAAVEDITTHIPNGGRLIPYNDYRTPAHDEFIKKAVQLAGKSLSREMGWFGEFSMDAGYDGNGRYVIYEINSKPMKFDEENIEAERIRRLADILFDKAVY
;
A
#
# COMPACT_ATOMS: atom_id res chain seq x y z
N MET A 1 3.86 3.96 -39.39
CA MET A 1 2.61 4.74 -39.23
C MET A 1 2.02 4.38 -37.88
N THR A 2 1.89 5.35 -36.96
CA THR A 2 1.26 5.15 -35.66
C THR A 2 -0.24 4.95 -35.87
N ALA A 3 -0.83 4.00 -35.16
CA ALA A 3 -2.29 3.79 -35.22
C ALA A 3 -3.03 5.07 -34.82
N PRO A 4 -4.17 5.39 -35.45
CA PRO A 4 -4.94 6.60 -35.11
C PRO A 4 -5.47 6.52 -33.69
N LEU A 5 -5.68 7.68 -33.05
CA LEU A 5 -6.35 7.77 -31.74
C LEU A 5 -7.75 7.18 -31.83
N SER A 6 -8.16 6.44 -30.77
CA SER A 6 -9.55 5.97 -30.64
C SER A 6 -10.54 7.13 -30.60
N GLN A 7 -11.82 6.86 -30.90
CA GLN A 7 -12.85 7.92 -30.87
C GLN A 7 -13.01 8.53 -29.48
N GLU A 8 -12.87 7.74 -28.42
CA GLU A 8 -12.92 8.22 -27.03
C GLU A 8 -11.79 9.22 -26.77
N LEU A 9 -10.55 8.88 -27.15
CA LEU A 9 -9.40 9.77 -26.96
C LEU A 9 -9.47 11.05 -27.79
N LYS A 10 -10.01 10.98 -29.01
CA LYS A 10 -10.20 12.18 -29.86
C LYS A 10 -11.12 13.21 -29.25
N ARG A 11 -12.03 12.81 -28.35
CA ARG A 11 -12.89 13.75 -27.61
C ARG A 11 -12.12 14.53 -26.56
N TRP A 12 -11.05 13.95 -26.01
CA TRP A 12 -10.25 14.53 -24.94
C TRP A 12 -8.98 15.25 -25.43
N LEU A 13 -8.37 14.77 -26.50
CA LEU A 13 -7.06 15.22 -26.97
C LEU A 13 -7.17 15.99 -28.29
N SER A 14 -6.68 17.22 -28.29
CA SER A 14 -6.45 18.00 -29.51
C SER A 14 -4.98 17.90 -29.92
N SER A 15 -4.73 18.06 -31.25
CA SER A 15 -3.37 18.07 -31.78
C SER A 15 -2.53 19.17 -31.13
N PRO A 16 -1.20 18.96 -30.98
CA PRO A 16 -0.31 19.96 -30.42
C PRO A 16 -0.31 21.21 -31.32
N GLU A 17 -0.46 22.37 -30.71
CA GLU A 17 -0.20 23.66 -31.37
C GLU A 17 1.33 23.86 -31.42
N GLY A 18 1.86 24.02 -32.62
CA GLY A 18 3.26 24.14 -33.03
C GLY A 18 4.32 24.45 -31.95
N GLY A 19 5.25 23.54 -31.75
CA GLY A 19 6.42 23.67 -30.92
C GLY A 19 7.25 22.38 -30.88
N GLU A 20 8.51 22.45 -30.51
CA GLU A 20 9.45 21.32 -30.49
C GLU A 20 9.10 20.14 -29.55
N ARG A 21 8.10 20.28 -28.69
CA ARG A 21 7.51 19.20 -27.89
C ARG A 21 6.08 18.93 -28.35
N THR A 22 5.87 17.78 -28.96
CA THR A 22 4.55 17.28 -29.40
C THR A 22 3.70 16.81 -28.20
N ALA A 23 3.25 17.69 -27.32
CA ALA A 23 2.33 17.39 -26.26
C ALA A 23 0.88 17.63 -26.73
N PHE A 24 -0.01 16.67 -26.54
CA PHE A 24 -1.43 16.88 -26.75
C PHE A 24 -1.98 17.91 -25.74
N GLN A 25 -2.95 18.70 -26.17
CA GLN A 25 -3.77 19.50 -25.25
C GLN A 25 -4.96 18.68 -24.80
N LEU A 26 -5.13 18.47 -23.50
CA LEU A 26 -6.29 17.82 -22.94
C LEU A 26 -7.39 18.84 -22.70
N LYS A 27 -8.53 18.64 -23.36
CA LYS A 27 -9.73 19.47 -23.20
C LYS A 27 -10.88 18.60 -22.72
N ARG A 28 -11.59 19.05 -21.69
CA ARG A 28 -12.77 18.33 -21.21
C ARG A 28 -13.91 18.47 -22.22
N PRO A 29 -14.48 17.36 -22.72
CA PRO A 29 -15.70 17.40 -23.52
C PRO A 29 -16.88 17.88 -22.66
N GLU A 30 -17.91 18.49 -23.29
CA GLU A 30 -19.14 18.93 -22.59
C GLU A 30 -19.82 17.79 -21.81
N SER A 31 -19.85 16.59 -22.39
CA SER A 31 -20.37 15.37 -21.77
C SER A 31 -19.27 14.52 -21.09
N GLY A 32 -18.08 15.09 -20.87
CA GLY A 32 -16.95 14.36 -20.30
C GLY A 32 -17.09 14.10 -18.80
N GLY A 33 -16.64 12.92 -18.38
CA GLY A 33 -16.48 12.55 -16.99
C GLY A 33 -15.30 13.26 -16.30
N PRO A 34 -14.81 12.73 -15.18
CA PRO A 34 -13.70 13.34 -14.44
C PRO A 34 -12.35 13.19 -15.14
N ILE A 35 -11.48 14.14 -14.87
CA ILE A 35 -10.03 14.02 -15.10
C ILE A 35 -9.40 13.56 -13.79
N ALA A 36 -8.90 12.34 -13.76
CA ALA A 36 -8.20 11.78 -12.60
C ALA A 36 -6.70 12.02 -12.70
N GLY A 37 -6.11 12.63 -11.69
CA GLY A 37 -4.66 12.77 -11.57
C GLY A 37 -4.05 11.59 -10.83
N ILE A 38 -3.04 10.95 -11.40
CA ILE A 38 -2.28 9.89 -10.73
C ILE A 38 -0.87 10.44 -10.45
N LEU A 39 -0.55 10.63 -9.17
CA LEU A 39 0.80 11.06 -8.78
C LEU A 39 1.80 9.90 -8.88
N ALA A 40 2.87 10.14 -9.61
CA ALA A 40 4.04 9.29 -9.77
C ALA A 40 5.30 10.01 -9.28
N SER A 41 6.47 9.38 -9.35
CA SER A 41 7.75 10.04 -9.07
C SER A 41 8.49 10.34 -10.35
N ARG A 42 9.19 11.47 -10.41
CA ARG A 42 10.10 11.75 -11.50
C ARG A 42 11.38 10.91 -11.33
N LYS A 43 11.75 10.18 -12.38
CA LYS A 43 12.98 9.38 -12.43
C LYS A 43 14.09 10.08 -13.21
N SER A 44 13.72 10.76 -14.30
CA SER A 44 14.58 11.61 -15.11
C SER A 44 13.71 12.70 -15.74
N GLU A 45 14.30 13.66 -16.49
CA GLU A 45 13.55 14.73 -17.15
C GLU A 45 12.37 14.23 -18.00
N SER A 46 12.52 13.06 -18.64
CA SER A 46 11.51 12.49 -19.54
C SER A 46 10.79 11.26 -19.00
N THR A 47 11.12 10.79 -17.78
CA THR A 47 10.63 9.49 -17.31
C THR A 47 9.98 9.59 -15.93
N LEU A 48 8.78 9.02 -15.82
CA LEU A 48 8.07 8.84 -14.54
C LEU A 48 8.26 7.39 -14.03
N ALA A 49 8.46 7.26 -12.73
CA ALA A 49 8.49 5.99 -12.03
C ALA A 49 7.14 5.74 -11.36
N GLY A 50 6.58 4.56 -11.58
CA GLY A 50 5.30 4.14 -11.00
C GLY A 50 4.88 2.75 -11.49
N ASN A 51 3.69 2.32 -11.13
CA ASN A 51 3.12 1.05 -11.59
C ASN A 51 2.43 1.25 -12.95
N SER A 52 3.21 1.20 -14.03
CA SER A 52 2.73 1.43 -15.40
C SER A 52 1.54 0.52 -15.77
N ARG A 53 1.52 -0.75 -15.34
CA ARG A 53 0.41 -1.66 -15.62
C ARG A 53 -0.89 -1.18 -14.97
N LEU A 54 -0.84 -0.87 -13.67
CA LEU A 54 -1.99 -0.33 -12.95
C LEU A 54 -2.52 0.95 -13.61
N PHE A 55 -1.62 1.84 -14.02
CA PHE A 55 -2.01 3.11 -14.66
C PHE A 55 -2.67 2.90 -16.02
N LYS A 56 -2.16 1.95 -16.82
CA LYS A 56 -2.79 1.54 -18.09
C LYS A 56 -4.19 0.98 -17.88
N ASP A 57 -4.37 0.14 -16.86
CA ASP A 57 -5.65 -0.50 -16.58
C ASP A 57 -6.67 0.51 -16.05
N ILE A 58 -6.25 1.44 -15.16
CA ILE A 58 -7.08 2.58 -14.74
C ILE A 58 -7.47 3.43 -15.96
N GLN A 59 -6.54 3.76 -16.85
CA GLN A 59 -6.84 4.58 -18.03
C GLN A 59 -7.88 3.92 -18.94
N ARG A 60 -7.77 2.62 -19.18
CA ARG A 60 -8.76 1.88 -19.98
C ARG A 60 -10.15 1.94 -19.36
N GLU A 61 -10.22 1.70 -18.05
CA GLU A 61 -11.48 1.72 -17.31
C GLU A 61 -12.08 3.14 -17.27
N MET A 62 -11.25 4.16 -17.03
CA MET A 62 -11.70 5.55 -17.07
C MET A 62 -12.29 5.94 -18.43
N LEU A 63 -11.58 5.61 -19.52
CA LEU A 63 -12.03 5.89 -20.88
C LEU A 63 -13.35 5.18 -21.23
N SER A 64 -13.51 3.91 -20.82
CA SER A 64 -14.74 3.15 -21.07
C SER A 64 -15.97 3.76 -20.40
N ARG A 65 -15.76 4.54 -19.33
CA ARG A 65 -16.81 5.25 -18.58
C ARG A 65 -16.93 6.73 -18.95
N GLY A 66 -16.14 7.19 -19.92
CA GLY A 66 -16.19 8.60 -20.37
C GLY A 66 -15.34 9.58 -19.56
N GLY A 67 -14.45 9.10 -18.67
CA GLY A 67 -13.42 9.88 -17.97
C GLY A 67 -12.03 9.69 -18.57
N ILE A 68 -11.03 10.34 -17.99
CA ILE A 68 -9.63 10.18 -18.39
C ILE A 68 -8.71 10.26 -17.17
N SER A 69 -7.55 9.54 -17.20
CA SER A 69 -6.50 9.68 -16.20
C SER A 69 -5.24 10.31 -16.79
N VAL A 70 -4.57 11.14 -16.01
CA VAL A 70 -3.27 11.76 -16.35
C VAL A 70 -2.28 11.39 -15.27
N VAL A 71 -1.11 10.90 -15.68
CA VAL A 71 -0.01 10.56 -14.76
C VAL A 71 1.02 11.67 -14.80
N PHE A 72 1.40 12.21 -13.65
CA PHE A 72 2.36 13.30 -13.53
C PHE A 72 3.11 13.25 -12.19
N ALA A 73 4.23 13.97 -12.10
CA ALA A 73 4.97 14.12 -10.85
C ALA A 73 4.59 15.42 -10.13
N PRO A 74 4.85 15.54 -8.83
CA PRO A 74 4.59 16.76 -8.06
C PRO A 74 5.20 18.04 -8.66
N GLU A 75 6.31 17.89 -9.37
CA GLU A 75 7.05 18.98 -10.03
C GLU A 75 6.35 19.52 -11.28
N ASP A 76 5.42 18.77 -11.84
CA ASP A 76 4.77 19.08 -13.12
C ASP A 76 3.49 19.94 -12.97
N ILE A 77 3.15 20.29 -11.75
CA ILE A 77 1.98 21.11 -11.45
C ILE A 77 2.36 22.58 -11.62
N SER A 78 1.59 23.29 -12.42
CA SER A 78 1.76 24.73 -12.63
C SER A 78 0.43 25.44 -12.73
N GLY A 79 0.25 26.53 -11.95
CA GLY A 79 -0.93 27.41 -12.09
C GLY A 79 -2.26 26.68 -12.09
N ASP A 80 -2.89 26.59 -13.26
CA ASP A 80 -4.22 25.99 -13.43
C ASP A 80 -4.17 24.63 -14.16
N GLY A 81 -2.99 24.00 -14.27
CA GLY A 81 -2.84 22.74 -14.99
C GLY A 81 -1.68 21.88 -14.49
N ALA A 82 -1.47 20.78 -15.21
CA ALA A 82 -0.37 19.87 -15.01
C ALA A 82 0.16 19.34 -16.35
N GLU A 83 1.49 19.29 -16.47
CA GLU A 83 2.15 18.57 -17.54
C GLU A 83 2.29 17.10 -17.15
N GLY A 84 1.85 16.17 -18.02
CA GLY A 84 1.87 14.76 -17.66
C GLY A 84 1.92 13.85 -18.87
N ILE A 85 1.58 12.59 -18.63
CA ILE A 85 1.45 11.59 -19.68
C ILE A 85 0.07 10.92 -19.61
N VAL A 86 -0.47 10.59 -20.77
CA VAL A 86 -1.69 9.82 -20.94
C VAL A 86 -1.37 8.54 -21.71
N TYR A 87 -1.97 7.43 -21.29
CA TYR A 87 -1.84 6.18 -22.00
C TYR A 87 -2.83 6.11 -23.17
N LEU A 88 -2.34 5.72 -24.34
CA LEU A 88 -3.11 5.56 -25.58
C LEU A 88 -3.34 4.07 -25.85
N PRO A 89 -4.46 3.45 -25.43
CA PRO A 89 -4.69 1.99 -25.54
C PRO A 89 -4.55 1.42 -26.94
N GLY A 90 -5.05 2.14 -27.96
CA GLY A 90 -4.98 1.69 -29.37
C GLY A 90 -3.57 1.65 -29.95
N GLN A 91 -2.60 2.32 -29.32
CA GLN A 91 -1.20 2.36 -29.74
C GLN A 91 -0.26 1.63 -28.76
N ASP A 92 -0.79 1.20 -27.60
CA ASP A 92 -0.02 0.69 -26.45
C ASP A 92 1.16 1.62 -26.08
N ALA A 93 0.94 2.93 -26.13
CA ALA A 93 1.97 3.94 -25.95
C ALA A 93 1.56 5.01 -24.93
N TRP A 94 2.56 5.67 -24.37
CA TRP A 94 2.38 6.88 -23.55
C TRP A 94 2.65 8.12 -24.37
N SER A 95 1.84 9.15 -24.18
CA SER A 95 2.02 10.45 -24.83
C SER A 95 2.03 11.58 -23.84
N LEU A 96 2.81 12.62 -24.13
CA LEU A 96 2.83 13.86 -23.35
C LEU A 96 1.50 14.59 -23.52
N VAL A 97 1.04 15.20 -22.43
CA VAL A 97 -0.19 15.98 -22.41
C VAL A 97 -0.06 17.18 -21.47
N SER A 98 -0.55 18.32 -21.92
CA SER A 98 -0.84 19.46 -21.06
C SER A 98 -2.32 19.39 -20.68
N ALA A 99 -2.61 19.25 -19.39
CA ALA A 99 -3.93 19.00 -18.86
C ALA A 99 -4.38 20.12 -17.91
N PRO A 100 -5.68 20.45 -17.84
CA PRO A 100 -6.22 21.25 -16.76
C PRO A 100 -6.06 20.52 -15.43
N LEU A 101 -6.26 21.22 -14.31
CA LEU A 101 -6.21 20.59 -13.00
C LEU A 101 -7.17 19.40 -12.93
N PRO A 102 -6.71 18.25 -12.41
CA PRO A 102 -7.58 17.09 -12.19
C PRO A 102 -8.68 17.36 -11.17
N ASP A 103 -9.80 16.66 -11.31
CA ASP A 103 -10.91 16.71 -10.35
C ASP A 103 -10.62 15.95 -9.06
N ILE A 104 -9.74 14.96 -9.12
CA ILE A 104 -9.36 14.08 -8.01
C ILE A 104 -7.93 13.57 -8.20
N ILE A 105 -7.20 13.39 -7.11
CA ILE A 105 -5.82 12.92 -7.13
C ILE A 105 -5.71 11.58 -6.41
N TYR A 106 -5.12 10.61 -7.11
CA TYR A 106 -4.68 9.34 -6.55
C TYR A 106 -3.16 9.36 -6.34
N ASN A 107 -2.71 9.34 -5.10
CA ASN A 107 -1.28 9.28 -4.80
C ASN A 107 -0.74 7.85 -4.94
N ARG A 108 0.00 7.61 -6.02
CA ARG A 108 0.69 6.34 -6.31
C ARG A 108 2.20 6.50 -6.45
N ILE A 109 2.75 7.52 -5.83
CA ILE A 109 4.22 7.68 -5.71
C ILE A 109 4.81 6.38 -5.16
N PRO A 110 5.81 5.78 -5.86
CA PRO A 110 6.29 4.44 -5.52
C PRO A 110 7.31 4.42 -4.38
N PHE A 111 7.90 5.56 -4.02
CA PHE A 111 9.00 5.64 -3.06
C PHE A 111 8.67 6.54 -1.88
N ARG A 112 8.87 6.04 -0.64
CA ARG A 112 8.67 6.82 0.59
C ARG A 112 9.48 8.13 0.61
N LYS A 113 10.74 8.09 0.14
CA LYS A 113 11.60 9.27 0.06
C LYS A 113 11.03 10.37 -0.82
N SER A 114 10.29 10.02 -1.88
CA SER A 114 9.66 11.00 -2.77
C SER A 114 8.52 11.77 -2.09
N GLU A 115 7.82 11.18 -1.12
CA GLU A 115 6.80 11.88 -0.32
C GLU A 115 7.40 12.83 0.73
N GLN A 116 8.69 12.71 1.02
CA GLN A 116 9.40 13.59 1.93
C GLN A 116 9.96 14.84 1.25
N THR A 117 9.87 14.93 -0.07
CA THR A 117 10.39 16.06 -0.85
C THR A 117 9.59 17.35 -0.65
N LYS A 118 10.24 18.49 -0.87
CA LYS A 118 9.55 19.80 -0.86
C LYS A 118 8.49 19.88 -1.96
N SER A 119 8.76 19.30 -3.13
CA SER A 119 7.83 19.27 -4.27
C SER A 119 6.53 18.55 -3.91
N PHE A 120 6.63 17.35 -3.31
CA PHE A 120 5.44 16.63 -2.88
C PHE A 120 4.62 17.41 -1.85
N ARG A 121 5.28 17.96 -0.81
CA ARG A 121 4.57 18.75 0.22
C ARG A 121 3.89 19.99 -0.37
N LYS A 122 4.53 20.67 -1.34
CA LYS A 122 3.91 21.79 -2.05
C LYS A 122 2.70 21.36 -2.87
N ALA A 123 2.80 20.24 -3.60
CA ALA A 123 1.71 19.67 -4.39
C ALA A 123 0.51 19.28 -3.51
N ALA A 124 0.75 18.57 -2.41
CA ALA A 124 -0.31 18.18 -1.47
C ALA A 124 -1.01 19.42 -0.87
N ALA A 125 -0.25 20.43 -0.43
CA ALA A 125 -0.81 21.69 0.07
C ALA A 125 -1.58 22.46 -1.00
N PHE A 126 -1.11 22.43 -2.25
CA PHE A 126 -1.79 23.05 -3.39
C PHE A 126 -3.15 22.40 -3.65
N PHE A 127 -3.22 21.05 -3.71
CA PHE A 127 -4.49 20.34 -3.89
C PHE A 127 -5.45 20.60 -2.74
N GLN A 128 -4.96 20.64 -1.51
CA GLN A 128 -5.76 20.99 -0.34
C GLN A 128 -6.33 22.41 -0.45
N ALA A 129 -5.52 23.40 -0.81
CA ALA A 129 -5.95 24.79 -1.00
C ALA A 129 -6.99 24.94 -2.12
N LYS A 130 -6.85 24.16 -3.20
CA LYS A 130 -7.81 24.12 -4.32
C LYS A 130 -9.03 23.23 -4.02
N LYS A 131 -9.08 22.59 -2.83
CA LYS A 131 -10.12 21.63 -2.46
C LYS A 131 -10.26 20.46 -3.46
N ILE A 132 -9.16 20.08 -4.08
CA ILE A 132 -9.11 18.89 -4.96
C ILE A 132 -8.95 17.66 -4.07
N PRO A 133 -9.85 16.70 -4.16
CA PRO A 133 -9.80 15.45 -3.45
C PRO A 133 -8.47 14.71 -3.66
N PHE A 134 -7.88 14.26 -2.57
CA PHE A 134 -6.57 13.63 -2.57
C PHE A 134 -6.63 12.38 -1.69
N PHE A 135 -6.50 11.19 -2.27
CA PHE A 135 -6.53 9.97 -1.49
C PHE A 135 -5.22 9.20 -1.50
N ASN A 136 -5.06 8.34 -0.49
CA ASN A 136 -3.82 7.65 -0.12
C ASN A 136 -2.68 8.66 0.15
N PRO A 137 -2.85 9.54 1.15
CA PRO A 137 -2.03 10.73 1.32
C PRO A 137 -0.56 10.44 1.59
N CYS A 138 -0.25 9.26 2.15
CA CYS A 138 1.12 8.88 2.50
C CYS A 138 1.30 7.36 2.57
N PHE A 139 2.56 6.93 2.57
CA PHE A 139 2.92 5.60 3.05
C PHE A 139 2.68 5.50 4.56
N LEU A 140 2.19 4.35 4.99
CA LEU A 140 2.06 4.02 6.40
C LEU A 140 3.40 3.50 6.97
N GLU A 141 3.86 4.11 8.06
CA GLU A 141 4.91 3.53 8.89
C GLU A 141 4.29 2.54 9.86
N LYS A 142 5.00 1.43 10.14
CA LYS A 142 4.44 0.30 10.91
C LYS A 142 4.00 0.72 12.30
N PHE A 143 4.85 1.44 13.05
CA PHE A 143 4.53 1.87 14.40
C PHE A 143 3.44 2.95 14.44
N GLN A 144 3.49 3.89 13.50
CA GLN A 144 2.45 4.92 13.38
C GLN A 144 1.09 4.28 13.09
N CYS A 145 1.03 3.35 12.13
CA CYS A 145 -0.17 2.60 11.81
C CYS A 145 -0.70 1.84 13.05
N TYR A 146 0.16 1.05 13.72
CA TYR A 146 -0.17 0.34 14.95
C TYR A 146 -0.74 1.28 16.02
N SER A 147 -0.06 2.40 16.29
CA SER A 147 -0.46 3.36 17.33
C SER A 147 -1.84 3.97 17.05
N LYS A 148 -2.17 4.23 15.77
CA LYS A 148 -3.48 4.75 15.38
C LYS A 148 -4.57 3.68 15.51
N LEU A 149 -4.29 2.46 15.06
CA LEU A 149 -5.24 1.35 15.16
C LEU A 149 -5.51 0.95 16.61
N LYS A 150 -4.50 1.05 17.50
CA LYS A 150 -4.65 0.72 18.93
C LYS A 150 -5.59 1.67 19.66
N GLN A 151 -5.81 2.87 19.13
CA GLN A 151 -6.79 3.83 19.68
C GLN A 151 -8.25 3.46 19.31
N GLU A 152 -8.45 2.51 18.40
CA GLU A 152 -9.78 2.04 18.00
C GLU A 152 -10.15 0.80 18.83
N PRO A 153 -11.08 0.93 19.81
CA PRO A 153 -11.36 -0.17 20.76
C PRO A 153 -11.74 -1.49 20.08
N GLY A 154 -12.44 -1.41 18.94
CA GLY A 154 -12.84 -2.59 18.19
C GLY A 154 -11.71 -3.34 17.49
N LEU A 155 -10.49 -2.76 17.43
CA LEU A 155 -9.31 -3.36 16.81
C LEU A 155 -8.26 -3.81 17.82
N THR A 156 -8.27 -3.32 19.06
CA THR A 156 -7.20 -3.55 20.04
C THR A 156 -6.90 -5.05 20.23
N GLY A 157 -7.92 -5.91 20.27
CA GLY A 157 -7.76 -7.36 20.42
C GLY A 157 -7.16 -8.08 19.21
N PHE A 158 -7.13 -7.41 18.05
CA PHE A 158 -6.59 -7.96 16.80
C PHE A 158 -5.16 -7.50 16.51
N LEU A 159 -4.60 -6.61 17.32
CA LEU A 159 -3.26 -6.09 17.10
C LEU A 159 -2.27 -6.86 17.96
N PRO A 160 -1.18 -7.39 17.36
CA PRO A 160 -0.09 -7.97 18.13
C PRO A 160 0.59 -6.87 18.93
N ASP A 161 0.99 -7.19 20.15
CA ASP A 161 1.72 -6.20 20.96
C ASP A 161 2.97 -5.73 20.24
N THR A 162 3.19 -4.43 20.23
CA THR A 162 4.23 -3.81 19.40
C THR A 162 4.83 -2.60 20.08
N ILE A 163 6.15 -2.50 20.10
CA ILE A 163 6.87 -1.32 20.57
C ILE A 163 7.75 -0.73 19.46
N LEU A 164 8.00 0.58 19.54
CA LEU A 164 9.12 1.20 18.83
C LEU A 164 10.37 1.01 19.70
N ILE A 165 11.44 0.47 19.13
CA ILE A 165 12.67 0.22 19.87
C ILE A 165 13.38 1.56 20.11
N GLY A 166 13.40 2.01 21.35
CA GLY A 166 14.11 3.21 21.78
C GLY A 166 15.42 2.90 22.49
N SER A 167 15.53 1.70 23.08
CA SER A 167 16.72 1.28 23.83
C SER A 167 16.82 -0.25 23.93
N GLY A 168 18.05 -0.76 24.23
CA GLY A 168 18.26 -2.17 24.49
C GLY A 168 17.43 -2.68 25.67
N ARG A 169 17.30 -1.88 26.73
CA ARG A 169 16.51 -2.26 27.92
C ARG A 169 15.01 -2.45 27.61
N GLU A 170 14.46 -1.60 26.75
CA GLU A 170 13.07 -1.76 26.32
C GLU A 170 12.88 -3.01 25.48
N LEU A 171 13.82 -3.28 24.55
CA LEU A 171 13.80 -4.48 23.72
C LEU A 171 13.96 -5.75 24.57
N GLU A 172 14.88 -5.74 25.55
CA GLU A 172 15.07 -6.86 26.48
C GLU A 172 13.78 -7.17 27.26
N SER A 173 13.20 -6.13 27.89
CA SER A 173 11.95 -6.26 28.63
C SER A 173 10.81 -6.80 27.76
N PHE A 174 10.75 -6.38 26.52
CA PHE A 174 9.76 -6.83 25.56
C PHE A 174 10.01 -8.29 25.13
N LEU A 175 11.26 -8.68 24.88
CA LEU A 175 11.64 -10.05 24.56
C LEU A 175 11.37 -10.99 25.75
N MET A 176 11.72 -10.59 26.98
CA MET A 176 11.41 -11.37 28.19
C MET A 176 9.91 -11.56 28.40
N LYS A 177 9.08 -10.54 28.07
CA LYS A 177 7.61 -10.62 28.17
C LYS A 177 6.99 -11.63 27.22
N HIS A 178 7.49 -11.68 25.98
CA HIS A 178 6.87 -12.45 24.88
C HIS A 178 7.62 -13.74 24.53
N ASN A 179 8.86 -13.91 25.00
CA ASN A 179 9.79 -15.00 24.71
C ASN A 179 10.17 -15.14 23.22
N ASP A 180 9.35 -14.69 22.28
CA ASP A 180 9.57 -14.75 20.85
C ASP A 180 8.96 -13.52 20.17
N ILE A 181 9.75 -12.80 19.39
CA ILE A 181 9.37 -11.53 18.77
C ILE A 181 9.89 -11.44 17.34
N TYR A 182 9.20 -10.65 16.54
CA TYR A 182 9.72 -10.15 15.27
C TYR A 182 10.24 -8.72 15.43
N ILE A 183 11.48 -8.50 15.05
CA ILE A 183 12.09 -7.18 14.95
C ILE A 183 12.08 -6.78 13.47
N LYS A 184 11.49 -5.62 13.17
CA LYS A 184 11.25 -5.17 11.78
C LYS A 184 11.63 -3.71 11.61
N PRO A 185 12.30 -3.30 10.52
CA PRO A 185 12.46 -1.88 10.22
C PRO A 185 11.09 -1.20 10.10
N ASN A 186 10.92 -0.06 10.75
CA ASN A 186 9.65 0.68 10.80
C ASN A 186 9.15 1.08 9.39
N SER A 187 10.07 1.36 8.46
CA SER A 187 9.77 1.86 7.12
C SER A 187 10.12 0.90 5.98
N SER A 188 10.39 -0.39 6.26
CA SER A 188 10.74 -1.38 5.23
C SER A 188 9.54 -1.98 4.51
N PHE A 189 9.81 -2.67 3.39
CA PHE A 189 8.83 -3.41 2.60
C PHE A 189 9.43 -4.74 2.11
N LYS A 190 8.58 -5.70 1.73
CA LYS A 190 8.96 -7.02 1.20
C LYS A 190 9.78 -7.88 2.16
N GLY A 191 9.54 -7.78 3.46
CA GLY A 191 10.21 -8.63 4.44
C GLY A 191 11.72 -8.37 4.64
N LYS A 192 12.28 -7.31 4.05
CA LYS A 192 13.70 -7.00 4.20
C LYS A 192 14.02 -6.53 5.62
N GLY A 193 15.10 -7.11 6.19
CA GLY A 193 15.59 -6.74 7.51
C GLY A 193 14.71 -7.25 8.67
N ILE A 194 13.88 -8.26 8.44
CA ILE A 194 13.13 -8.92 9.52
C ILE A 194 14.06 -9.88 10.24
N ILE A 195 14.07 -9.79 11.57
CA ILE A 195 14.76 -10.67 12.48
C ILE A 195 13.70 -11.29 13.38
N ARG A 196 13.72 -12.60 13.55
CA ARG A 196 13.00 -13.28 14.63
C ARG A 196 13.96 -13.54 15.77
N ALA A 197 13.63 -13.06 16.95
CA ALA A 197 14.43 -13.26 18.15
C ALA A 197 13.63 -14.02 19.21
N GLY A 198 14.16 -15.14 19.66
CA GLY A 198 13.60 -15.95 20.74
C GLY A 198 14.54 -16.01 21.92
N MET A 199 14.02 -16.01 23.16
CA MET A 199 14.80 -16.19 24.39
C MET A 199 14.35 -17.48 25.08
N ASP A 200 15.32 -18.32 25.44
CA ASP A 200 15.04 -19.55 26.17
C ASP A 200 15.06 -19.32 27.70
N HIS A 201 14.80 -20.39 28.47
CA HIS A 201 14.72 -20.32 29.93
C HIS A 201 16.08 -20.01 30.60
N ASP A 202 17.18 -20.25 29.91
CA ASP A 202 18.53 -19.98 30.38
C ASP A 202 19.00 -18.57 30.02
N GLY A 203 18.13 -17.78 29.35
CA GLY A 203 18.43 -16.41 28.92
C GLY A 203 19.23 -16.33 27.62
N MET A 204 19.47 -17.44 26.92
CA MET A 204 20.12 -17.44 25.62
C MET A 204 19.17 -16.87 24.57
N VAL A 205 19.72 -16.04 23.67
CA VAL A 205 18.94 -15.45 22.58
C VAL A 205 19.27 -16.10 21.24
N LEU A 206 18.25 -16.58 20.57
CA LEU A 206 18.33 -17.13 19.23
C LEU A 206 17.77 -16.12 18.23
N ALA A 207 18.61 -15.57 17.36
CA ALA A 207 18.21 -14.65 16.32
C ALA A 207 18.27 -15.32 14.94
N LYS A 208 17.19 -15.23 14.18
CA LYS A 208 17.06 -15.77 12.81
C LYS A 208 16.66 -14.66 11.84
N ASP A 209 17.40 -14.50 10.75
CA ASP A 209 17.08 -13.62 9.63
C ASP A 209 17.14 -14.40 8.30
N LEU A 210 17.11 -13.69 7.17
CA LEU A 210 17.21 -14.31 5.82
C LEU A 210 18.60 -14.90 5.52
N ASN A 211 19.65 -14.52 6.27
CA ASN A 211 21.01 -14.95 6.06
C ASN A 211 21.36 -16.19 6.90
N GLY A 212 20.55 -16.49 7.91
CA GLY A 212 20.76 -17.64 8.78
C GLY A 212 20.32 -17.43 10.22
N GLN A 213 20.88 -18.19 11.11
CA GLN A 213 20.56 -18.20 12.53
C GLN A 213 21.84 -18.03 13.36
N THR A 214 21.76 -17.13 14.33
CA THR A 214 22.84 -16.88 15.31
C THR A 214 22.34 -17.16 16.72
N ARG A 215 23.23 -17.66 17.59
CA ARG A 215 22.93 -17.92 18.99
C ARG A 215 23.85 -17.07 19.86
N HIS A 216 23.25 -16.37 20.81
CA HIS A 216 23.93 -15.49 21.75
C HIS A 216 23.75 -16.04 23.17
N SER A 217 24.80 -15.97 24.00
CA SER A 217 24.78 -16.50 25.37
C SER A 217 23.74 -15.80 26.27
N ASP A 218 23.44 -14.52 25.97
CA ASP A 218 22.50 -13.68 26.68
C ASP A 218 22.05 -12.51 25.81
N PHE A 219 21.14 -11.67 26.33
CA PHE A 219 20.65 -10.50 25.62
C PHE A 219 21.73 -9.44 25.40
N GLY A 220 22.70 -9.30 26.32
CA GLY A 220 23.78 -8.31 26.18
C GLY A 220 24.61 -8.55 24.93
N HIS A 221 25.03 -9.82 24.69
CA HIS A 221 25.74 -10.18 23.46
C HIS A 221 24.89 -10.04 22.20
N PHE A 222 23.59 -10.39 22.26
CA PHE A 222 22.67 -10.11 21.15
C PHE A 222 22.59 -8.62 20.85
N TRP A 223 22.46 -7.78 21.88
CA TRP A 223 22.36 -6.33 21.70
C TRP A 223 23.64 -5.73 21.12
N GLU A 224 24.80 -6.14 21.57
CA GLU A 224 26.09 -5.66 21.03
C GLU A 224 26.26 -5.96 19.55
N ASP A 225 25.85 -7.14 19.10
CA ASP A 225 25.93 -7.52 17.69
C ASP A 225 24.94 -6.78 16.80
N TRP A 226 23.76 -6.41 17.31
CA TRP A 226 22.69 -5.84 16.51
C TRP A 226 22.46 -4.35 16.73
N ARG A 227 22.96 -3.72 17.79
CA ARG A 227 22.67 -2.32 18.11
C ARG A 227 23.01 -1.35 16.98
N SER A 228 24.11 -1.55 16.26
CA SER A 228 24.50 -0.71 15.13
C SER A 228 23.44 -0.70 14.05
N VAL A 229 22.82 -1.87 13.76
CA VAL A 229 21.72 -2.02 12.81
C VAL A 229 20.48 -1.28 13.31
N PHE A 230 20.20 -1.33 14.61
CA PHE A 230 19.02 -0.66 15.20
C PHE A 230 19.21 0.86 15.33
N GLU A 231 20.44 1.34 15.36
CA GLU A 231 20.79 2.77 15.38
C GLU A 231 20.74 3.42 13.99
N GLU A 232 20.92 2.64 12.90
CA GLU A 232 20.88 3.17 11.52
C GLU A 232 19.49 3.68 11.11
N GLN A 233 18.44 3.08 11.61
CA GLN A 233 17.05 3.43 11.33
C GLN A 233 16.11 2.94 12.44
N ALA A 234 14.90 3.49 12.47
CA ALA A 234 13.89 3.06 13.44
C ALA A 234 13.43 1.61 13.19
N PHE A 235 13.40 0.81 14.24
CA PHE A 235 12.87 -0.56 14.27
C PHE A 235 11.70 -0.68 15.25
N ILE A 236 10.80 -1.60 14.96
CA ILE A 236 9.76 -2.07 15.87
C ILE A 236 10.08 -3.48 16.35
N ALA A 237 9.68 -3.80 17.58
CA ALA A 237 9.55 -5.17 18.04
C ALA A 237 8.07 -5.50 18.18
N GLN A 238 7.67 -6.68 17.71
CA GLN A 238 6.30 -7.14 17.68
C GLN A 238 6.23 -8.59 18.17
N GLU A 239 5.25 -8.91 19.04
CA GLU A 239 5.05 -10.27 19.51
C GLU A 239 4.95 -11.25 18.33
N ALA A 240 5.59 -12.40 18.43
CA ALA A 240 5.46 -13.46 17.45
C ALA A 240 4.12 -14.16 17.65
N VAL A 241 3.28 -14.12 16.61
CA VAL A 241 2.01 -14.84 16.59
C VAL A 241 2.21 -16.15 15.85
N TYR A 242 1.97 -17.25 16.54
CA TYR A 242 2.02 -18.58 15.95
C TYR A 242 0.68 -18.85 15.26
N ALA A 243 0.67 -18.69 13.94
CA ALA A 243 -0.51 -18.92 13.15
C ALA A 243 -1.03 -20.35 13.32
N ALA A 244 -2.36 -20.50 13.35
CA ALA A 244 -3.00 -21.80 13.28
C ALA A 244 -2.59 -22.51 11.99
N THR A 245 -2.20 -23.77 12.11
CA THR A 245 -1.80 -24.57 10.98
C THR A 245 -2.88 -25.62 10.71
N ALA A 246 -3.51 -25.56 9.55
CA ALA A 246 -4.12 -26.75 8.97
C ALA A 246 -3.00 -27.51 8.26
N ASP A 247 -2.79 -28.77 8.60
CA ASP A 247 -1.74 -29.62 8.01
C ASP A 247 -0.30 -29.11 8.21
N GLY A 248 -0.01 -28.39 9.32
CA GLY A 248 1.34 -27.90 9.62
C GLY A 248 1.77 -26.66 8.82
N GLN A 249 0.90 -26.07 8.01
CA GLN A 249 1.23 -24.90 7.17
C GLN A 249 0.46 -23.65 7.61
N ARG A 250 1.19 -22.52 7.72
CA ARG A 250 0.63 -21.22 8.08
C ARG A 250 -0.13 -20.63 6.88
N ASN A 251 -1.34 -20.12 7.14
CA ASN A 251 -2.17 -19.44 6.16
C ASN A 251 -2.42 -18.00 6.58
N ASP A 252 -2.06 -17.04 5.72
CA ASP A 252 -2.31 -15.62 5.96
C ASP A 252 -3.35 -15.09 4.96
N PHE A 253 -4.28 -14.26 5.47
CA PHE A 253 -5.19 -13.47 4.64
C PHE A 253 -4.46 -12.25 4.08
N ARG A 254 -4.53 -12.07 2.78
CA ARG A 254 -4.18 -10.83 2.11
C ARG A 254 -5.45 -10.17 1.58
N ILE A 255 -5.86 -9.11 2.22
CA ILE A 255 -7.15 -8.47 2.02
C ILE A 255 -6.93 -7.16 1.26
N LEU A 256 -7.67 -6.96 0.17
CA LEU A 256 -7.75 -5.68 -0.53
C LEU A 256 -9.04 -4.99 -0.13
N ALA A 257 -8.93 -3.72 0.22
CA ALA A 257 -10.05 -2.90 0.66
C ALA A 257 -10.09 -1.56 -0.08
N HIS A 258 -11.32 -1.10 -0.35
CA HIS A 258 -11.55 0.25 -0.85
C HIS A 258 -12.52 0.99 0.06
N GLY A 259 -12.32 2.32 0.14
CA GLY A 259 -13.10 3.18 1.01
C GLY A 259 -13.52 4.48 0.38
N GLN A 260 -14.81 4.80 0.55
CA GLN A 260 -15.45 5.98 0.01
C GLN A 260 -16.49 6.50 0.99
N ALA A 261 -16.54 7.81 1.20
CA ALA A 261 -17.50 8.44 2.12
C ALA A 261 -17.54 7.80 3.53
N GLY A 262 -16.37 7.38 4.06
CA GLY A 262 -16.26 6.74 5.37
C GLY A 262 -16.76 5.30 5.45
N LYS A 263 -17.17 4.70 4.33
CA LYS A 263 -17.55 3.29 4.21
C LYS A 263 -16.41 2.51 3.56
N TYR A 264 -15.93 1.49 4.25
CA TYR A 264 -14.83 0.64 3.77
C TYR A 264 -15.35 -0.77 3.50
N GLU A 265 -15.04 -1.30 2.33
CA GLU A 265 -15.49 -2.60 1.87
C GLU A 265 -14.34 -3.47 1.42
N VAL A 266 -14.48 -4.77 1.61
CA VAL A 266 -13.56 -5.77 1.11
C VAL A 266 -13.75 -5.91 -0.40
N THR A 267 -12.68 -5.72 -1.15
CA THR A 267 -12.67 -5.87 -2.61
C THR A 267 -12.25 -7.28 -3.02
N GLY A 268 -11.34 -7.88 -2.25
CA GLY A 268 -10.90 -9.24 -2.49
C GLY A 268 -10.06 -9.77 -1.35
N ILE A 269 -10.01 -11.09 -1.24
CA ILE A 269 -9.24 -11.82 -0.24
C ILE A 269 -8.47 -12.92 -0.94
N GLY A 270 -7.13 -12.84 -0.87
CA GLY A 270 -6.22 -13.91 -1.22
C GLY A 270 -5.75 -14.65 0.03
N ILE A 271 -5.54 -15.95 -0.07
CA ILE A 271 -4.88 -16.74 0.97
C ILE A 271 -3.48 -17.08 0.51
N ARG A 272 -2.52 -16.78 1.37
CA ARG A 272 -1.11 -17.15 1.19
C ARG A 272 -0.73 -18.21 2.20
N GLN A 273 -0.41 -19.39 1.71
CA GLN A 273 0.11 -20.48 2.50
C GLN A 273 1.64 -20.42 2.49
N ALA A 274 2.27 -20.43 3.67
CA ALA A 274 3.72 -20.49 3.78
C ALA A 274 4.26 -21.83 3.27
N ALA A 275 5.46 -21.82 2.71
CA ALA A 275 6.25 -23.03 2.60
C ALA A 275 6.60 -23.56 4.01
N VAL A 276 6.83 -24.86 4.14
CA VAL A 276 7.21 -25.46 5.43
C VAL A 276 8.46 -24.75 5.94
N GLU A 277 8.38 -24.16 7.17
CA GLU A 277 9.48 -23.54 7.93
C GLU A 277 9.91 -22.11 7.56
N ASP A 278 9.11 -21.29 6.84
CA ASP A 278 9.60 -19.95 6.45
C ASP A 278 9.15 -18.82 7.39
N ILE A 279 10.02 -17.79 7.52
CA ILE A 279 9.79 -16.56 8.30
C ILE A 279 8.69 -15.71 7.65
N THR A 280 8.42 -15.90 6.35
CA THR A 280 7.47 -15.09 5.58
C THR A 280 6.57 -15.95 4.67
N THR A 281 5.33 -15.48 4.43
CA THR A 281 4.37 -16.10 3.49
C THR A 281 4.47 -15.54 2.06
N HIS A 282 5.57 -14.84 1.74
CA HIS A 282 5.75 -14.26 0.41
C HIS A 282 5.90 -15.34 -0.67
N ILE A 283 5.07 -15.25 -1.73
CA ILE A 283 5.08 -16.17 -2.89
C ILE A 283 6.48 -16.34 -3.53
N PRO A 284 7.29 -15.26 -3.72
CA PRO A 284 8.65 -15.44 -4.22
C PRO A 284 9.54 -16.35 -3.37
N ASN A 285 9.16 -16.62 -2.11
CA ASN A 285 9.87 -17.48 -1.18
C ASN A 285 9.20 -18.87 -1.04
N GLY A 286 8.43 -19.34 -2.03
CA GLY A 286 7.84 -20.68 -2.07
C GLY A 286 6.40 -20.79 -1.53
N GLY A 287 5.76 -19.69 -1.17
CA GLY A 287 4.36 -19.68 -0.75
C GLY A 287 3.39 -20.08 -1.87
N ARG A 288 2.22 -20.62 -1.50
CA ARG A 288 1.14 -21.02 -2.42
C ARG A 288 -0.07 -20.10 -2.26
N LEU A 289 -0.81 -19.91 -3.37
CA LEU A 289 -2.14 -19.29 -3.36
C LEU A 289 -3.19 -20.37 -3.14
N ILE A 290 -4.13 -20.08 -2.23
CA ILE A 290 -5.31 -20.89 -2.01
C ILE A 290 -6.54 -20.02 -2.30
N PRO A 291 -7.54 -20.49 -3.05
CA PRO A 291 -8.79 -19.77 -3.22
C PRO A 291 -9.47 -19.52 -1.87
N TYR A 292 -9.88 -18.27 -1.61
CA TYR A 292 -10.53 -17.94 -0.33
C TYR A 292 -11.77 -18.79 -0.05
N ASN A 293 -12.55 -19.12 -1.06
CA ASN A 293 -13.76 -19.92 -0.93
C ASN A 293 -13.50 -21.32 -0.33
N ASP A 294 -12.31 -21.88 -0.55
CA ASP A 294 -11.93 -23.19 0.00
C ASP A 294 -11.54 -23.11 1.50
N TYR A 295 -11.32 -21.89 1.99
CA TYR A 295 -10.85 -21.61 3.35
C TYR A 295 -11.86 -20.79 4.17
N ARG A 296 -12.90 -20.32 3.53
CA ARG A 296 -13.88 -19.38 4.05
C ARG A 296 -14.70 -19.97 5.20
N THR A 297 -14.86 -19.19 6.27
CA THR A 297 -15.82 -19.44 7.34
C THR A 297 -16.61 -18.18 7.66
N PRO A 298 -17.81 -18.27 8.29
CA PRO A 298 -18.54 -17.10 8.76
C PRO A 298 -17.72 -16.22 9.70
N ALA A 299 -16.89 -16.82 10.56
CA ALA A 299 -16.04 -16.09 11.50
C ALA A 299 -14.94 -15.31 10.78
N HIS A 300 -14.36 -15.87 9.70
CA HIS A 300 -13.40 -15.15 8.86
C HIS A 300 -14.04 -13.93 8.20
N ASP A 301 -15.23 -14.10 7.62
CA ASP A 301 -15.95 -13.00 6.97
C ASP A 301 -16.29 -11.88 7.96
N GLU A 302 -16.75 -12.21 9.16
CA GLU A 302 -17.07 -11.24 10.20
C GLU A 302 -15.85 -10.47 10.65
N PHE A 303 -14.75 -11.17 10.97
CA PHE A 303 -13.49 -10.53 11.33
C PHE A 303 -13.00 -9.59 10.23
N ILE A 304 -12.88 -10.09 9.00
CA ILE A 304 -12.31 -9.32 7.88
C ILE A 304 -13.14 -8.07 7.61
N LYS A 305 -14.47 -8.20 7.55
CA LYS A 305 -15.38 -7.07 7.34
C LYS A 305 -15.26 -6.02 8.44
N LYS A 306 -15.23 -6.44 9.70
CA LYS A 306 -15.08 -5.58 10.87
C LYS A 306 -13.71 -4.87 10.85
N ALA A 307 -12.63 -5.64 10.66
CA ALA A 307 -11.27 -5.12 10.64
C ALA A 307 -11.06 -4.08 9.53
N VAL A 308 -11.51 -4.36 8.30
CA VAL A 308 -11.43 -3.44 7.17
C VAL A 308 -12.18 -2.14 7.44
N GLN A 309 -13.43 -2.23 7.92
CA GLN A 309 -14.25 -1.05 8.19
C GLN A 309 -13.65 -0.16 9.29
N LEU A 310 -13.21 -0.75 10.39
CA LEU A 310 -12.64 -0.01 11.52
C LEU A 310 -11.26 0.56 11.20
N ALA A 311 -10.39 -0.24 10.56
CA ALA A 311 -9.05 0.23 10.17
C ALA A 311 -9.11 1.38 9.17
N GLY A 312 -9.92 1.26 8.13
CA GLY A 312 -10.08 2.31 7.13
C GLY A 312 -10.59 3.62 7.73
N LYS A 313 -11.61 3.55 8.60
CA LYS A 313 -12.11 4.73 9.33
C LYS A 313 -11.06 5.36 10.25
N SER A 314 -10.37 4.53 11.05
CA SER A 314 -9.36 5.02 11.98
C SER A 314 -8.21 5.70 11.26
N LEU A 315 -7.66 5.07 10.23
CA LEU A 315 -6.57 5.65 9.44
C LEU A 315 -6.98 6.94 8.74
N SER A 316 -8.17 6.96 8.13
CA SER A 316 -8.61 8.14 7.38
C SER A 316 -8.98 9.33 8.28
N ARG A 317 -9.49 9.09 9.47
CA ARG A 317 -9.74 10.14 10.47
C ARG A 317 -8.45 10.81 10.92
N GLU A 318 -7.39 10.03 11.08
CA GLU A 318 -6.14 10.48 11.69
C GLU A 318 -5.11 11.02 10.68
N MET A 319 -5.13 10.54 9.45
CA MET A 319 -4.05 10.75 8.50
C MET A 319 -4.51 11.26 7.13
N GLY A 320 -5.81 11.46 6.94
CA GLY A 320 -6.41 11.79 5.65
C GLY A 320 -6.91 10.55 4.90
N TRP A 321 -7.68 10.75 3.85
CA TRP A 321 -8.45 9.71 3.19
C TRP A 321 -7.61 8.62 2.52
N PHE A 322 -7.79 7.38 2.98
CA PHE A 322 -7.26 6.18 2.32
C PHE A 322 -8.38 5.53 1.50
N GLY A 323 -8.43 5.82 0.20
CA GLY A 323 -9.41 5.23 -0.72
C GLY A 323 -9.10 3.78 -1.06
N GLU A 324 -7.84 3.35 -0.89
CA GLU A 324 -7.38 1.98 -1.11
C GLU A 324 -6.34 1.58 -0.07
N PHE A 325 -6.41 0.37 0.45
CA PHE A 325 -5.33 -0.24 1.23
C PHE A 325 -5.38 -1.77 1.15
N SER A 326 -4.26 -2.43 1.47
CA SER A 326 -4.26 -3.86 1.77
C SER A 326 -3.94 -4.11 3.23
N MET A 327 -4.53 -5.19 3.77
CA MET A 327 -4.32 -5.68 5.12
C MET A 327 -3.83 -7.12 5.03
N ASP A 328 -2.71 -7.40 5.70
CA ASP A 328 -2.21 -8.75 5.90
C ASP A 328 -2.61 -9.19 7.32
N ALA A 329 -3.34 -10.30 7.44
CA ALA A 329 -3.93 -10.78 8.69
C ALA A 329 -3.93 -12.32 8.74
N GLY A 330 -4.18 -12.88 9.91
CA GLY A 330 -4.31 -14.31 10.11
C GLY A 330 -5.00 -14.62 11.44
N TYR A 331 -4.91 -15.85 11.88
CA TYR A 331 -5.34 -16.25 13.22
C TYR A 331 -4.32 -17.22 13.85
N ASP A 332 -4.23 -17.17 15.17
CA ASP A 332 -3.31 -18.00 15.93
C ASP A 332 -3.90 -19.39 16.24
N GLY A 333 -3.08 -20.25 16.85
CA GLY A 333 -3.49 -21.59 17.25
C GLY A 333 -4.64 -21.65 18.27
N ASN A 334 -4.96 -20.54 18.92
CA ASN A 334 -6.07 -20.38 19.87
C ASN A 334 -7.32 -19.77 19.21
N GLY A 335 -7.28 -19.51 17.90
CA GLY A 335 -8.38 -18.90 17.15
C GLY A 335 -8.48 -17.37 17.29
N ARG A 336 -7.47 -16.68 17.87
CA ARG A 336 -7.39 -15.22 17.91
C ARG A 336 -7.00 -14.69 16.53
N TYR A 337 -7.83 -13.81 15.95
CA TYR A 337 -7.49 -13.09 14.74
C TYR A 337 -6.46 -12.00 15.01
N VAL A 338 -5.52 -11.83 14.05
CA VAL A 338 -4.40 -10.88 14.20
C VAL A 338 -4.19 -10.12 12.89
N ILE A 339 -4.06 -8.80 12.99
CA ILE A 339 -3.67 -7.90 11.88
C ILE A 339 -2.15 -7.72 11.96
N TYR A 340 -1.43 -8.22 10.96
CA TYR A 340 0.02 -8.14 10.91
C TYR A 340 0.54 -6.83 10.37
N GLU A 341 -0.08 -6.34 9.28
CA GLU A 341 0.35 -5.12 8.56
C GLU A 341 -0.79 -4.54 7.72
N ILE A 342 -0.79 -3.20 7.57
CA ILE A 342 -1.63 -2.49 6.60
C ILE A 342 -0.73 -1.67 5.68
N ASN A 343 -0.99 -1.76 4.38
CA ASN A 343 -0.25 -1.07 3.34
C ASN A 343 -1.16 -0.13 2.54
N SER A 344 -0.86 1.18 2.58
CA SER A 344 -1.64 2.22 1.88
C SER A 344 -1.45 2.22 0.36
N LYS A 345 -0.44 1.55 -0.15
CA LYS A 345 -0.16 1.45 -1.59
C LYS A 345 0.03 -0.01 -1.98
N PRO A 346 -1.07 -0.79 -2.05
CA PRO A 346 -1.02 -2.21 -2.29
C PRO A 346 -0.21 -2.57 -3.53
N MET A 347 0.59 -3.63 -3.42
CA MET A 347 1.18 -4.28 -4.58
C MET A 347 0.09 -5.04 -5.34
N LYS A 348 0.38 -5.42 -6.57
CA LYS A 348 -0.48 -6.28 -7.37
C LYS A 348 -0.85 -7.54 -6.59
N PHE A 349 -2.12 -7.92 -6.65
CA PHE A 349 -2.60 -9.23 -6.23
C PHE A 349 -2.32 -10.24 -7.35
N ASP A 350 -2.06 -11.46 -6.96
CA ASP A 350 -1.75 -12.52 -7.92
C ASP A 350 -3.04 -13.10 -8.52
N GLU A 351 -4.17 -12.90 -7.83
CA GLU A 351 -5.51 -13.28 -8.26
C GLU A 351 -6.07 -12.26 -9.27
N GLU A 352 -6.28 -12.70 -10.52
CA GLU A 352 -6.72 -11.82 -11.62
C GLU A 352 -8.11 -11.20 -11.38
N ASN A 353 -9.02 -11.95 -10.75
CA ASN A 353 -10.35 -11.46 -10.41
C ASN A 353 -10.30 -10.33 -9.36
N ILE A 354 -9.37 -10.41 -8.40
CA ILE A 354 -9.17 -9.35 -7.39
C ILE A 354 -8.61 -8.08 -8.06
N GLU A 355 -7.62 -8.23 -8.96
CA GLU A 355 -7.09 -7.08 -9.71
C GLU A 355 -8.15 -6.45 -10.64
N ALA A 356 -8.97 -7.25 -11.30
CA ALA A 356 -10.06 -6.73 -12.14
C ALA A 356 -11.08 -5.95 -11.30
N GLU A 357 -11.46 -6.45 -10.14
CA GLU A 357 -12.37 -5.74 -9.22
C GLU A 357 -11.71 -4.49 -8.64
N ARG A 358 -10.40 -4.53 -8.33
CA ARG A 358 -9.61 -3.36 -7.91
C ARG A 358 -9.75 -2.21 -8.88
N ILE A 359 -9.59 -2.48 -10.18
CA ILE A 359 -9.67 -1.44 -11.22
C ILE A 359 -11.06 -0.82 -11.26
N ARG A 360 -12.13 -1.65 -11.17
CA ARG A 360 -13.50 -1.17 -11.10
C ARG A 360 -13.75 -0.27 -9.90
N ARG A 361 -13.30 -0.70 -8.69
CA ARG A 361 -13.47 0.08 -7.46
C ARG A 361 -12.67 1.38 -7.47
N LEU A 362 -11.44 1.36 -8.00
CA LEU A 362 -10.68 2.59 -8.19
C LEU A 362 -11.39 3.56 -9.15
N ALA A 363 -11.93 3.06 -10.25
CA ALA A 363 -12.71 3.89 -11.16
C ALA A 363 -13.98 4.45 -10.49
N ASP A 364 -14.70 3.67 -9.68
CA ASP A 364 -15.85 4.15 -8.89
C ASP A 364 -15.43 5.34 -8.01
N ILE A 365 -14.32 5.22 -7.28
CA ILE A 365 -13.76 6.30 -6.45
C ILE A 365 -13.41 7.54 -7.30
N LEU A 366 -12.78 7.32 -8.46
CA LEU A 366 -12.33 8.39 -9.34
C LEU A 366 -13.50 9.12 -10.04
N PHE A 367 -14.65 8.46 -10.17
CA PHE A 367 -15.87 9.04 -10.76
C PHE A 367 -16.78 9.71 -9.73
N ASP A 368 -16.71 9.33 -8.47
CA ASP A 368 -17.60 9.87 -7.45
C ASP A 368 -17.13 11.25 -7.00
N LYS A 369 -17.75 12.26 -7.56
CA LYS A 369 -17.56 13.67 -7.17
C LYS A 369 -18.31 14.04 -5.88
N ALA A 370 -19.22 13.19 -5.42
CA ALA A 370 -20.08 13.49 -4.27
C ALA A 370 -19.39 13.30 -2.91
N VAL A 371 -18.14 12.89 -2.91
CA VAL A 371 -17.37 12.57 -1.68
C VAL A 371 -16.82 13.83 -0.99
N TYR A 372 -17.08 15.05 -1.56
CA TYR A 372 -16.43 16.29 -1.10
C TYR A 372 -17.38 17.44 -0.95
#